data_5d90e776950b18f067520c9697cc70f6
#
_entry.id   5d90e776950b18f067520c9697cc70f6
#
_cell.length_a   1.000
_cell.length_b   1.000
_cell.length_c   1.000
_cell.angle_alpha   90.00
_cell.angle_beta   90.00
_cell.angle_gamma   90.00
#
_symmetry.space_group_name_H-M   'P 1'
#
loop_
_entity.id
_entity.type
_entity.pdbx_description
1 polymer ?
#
loop_
_entity_poly.entity_id
_entity_poly.type
_entity_poly.pdbx_seq_one_letter_code
_entity_poly.pdbx_strand_id
1 'polypeptide(L)'
;MVMDTDKNYAGQVTRHLALYAAGILIGLFVLIYALAFFAGTAGSSVNGNAINVERNSITIALSEEPPQLDSTRSTDASSFIVLAHTMEGLISYDDNDQLIPGVAERWEIRDNGATFWIREEAKWSDGEPVTAHDFEFAWKRVLDPETAAEYAFILYPIKNAEAVNQGDLPKETLGVRAVSDSILEVEFERPTPYFDKLAAFNTYFPVREDFFEGTNGRYGADADMLLYNGPYVLEEWVHGASMRWRKNPFYWNDQKGFLDEIVTAYITNDVNANLNLFKDGQIVQTSLSAPMLPTAMEQRWQIDRFMDGSLFFLEFNHRSGRMTENLNFRKALLLAQDPNELVYKVLKEASYLPAESLFPVWIQGLNGAFRKEYPAPQHRIDIEKAQEHLELAKAELGIEDFPPIVLLTGDSSLSLLAAEYYQELYKKNLGLEMRIDAQIFKQRLAKMTSGDFDIVMAGWGPDYFDALTFGDLFASWNLNNRGRYQSDKMDDRIRIAQSELDPKKRMDAFGEIQELIHEDVVIVPMYERGVSFVVDPRLKGFKRRSVGPQVDYNYAYIDSL
;
A
#
# COMPACT_ATOMS: atom_id res chain seq x y z
N MET A 1 -80.08 22.35 -23.60
CA MET A 1 -79.53 23.11 -22.46
C MET A 1 -78.69 22.18 -21.54
N VAL A 2 -77.85 21.29 -22.10
CA VAL A 2 -77.00 20.34 -21.32
C VAL A 2 -75.51 20.36 -21.76
N MET A 3 -75.14 21.18 -22.77
CA MET A 3 -73.78 21.17 -23.32
C MET A 3 -72.84 22.30 -22.79
N ASP A 4 -73.27 23.17 -21.87
CA ASP A 4 -72.47 24.33 -21.42
C ASP A 4 -71.87 24.17 -20.02
N THR A 5 -72.34 23.14 -19.25
CA THR A 5 -71.80 22.86 -17.92
C THR A 5 -70.50 22.06 -17.93
N ASP A 6 -70.27 21.22 -18.92
CA ASP A 6 -69.06 20.35 -19.00
C ASP A 6 -67.78 21.13 -19.43
N LYS A 7 -67.92 22.16 -20.24
CA LYS A 7 -66.79 23.03 -20.61
C LYS A 7 -66.25 23.87 -19.46
N ASN A 8 -67.16 24.34 -18.58
CA ASN A 8 -66.76 25.11 -17.40
C ASN A 8 -66.10 24.26 -16.33
N TYR A 9 -66.56 23.00 -16.18
CA TYR A 9 -65.93 22.03 -15.26
C TYR A 9 -64.56 21.60 -15.71
N ALA A 10 -64.37 21.28 -16.98
CA ALA A 10 -63.06 20.93 -17.58
C ALA A 10 -62.06 22.10 -17.46
N GLY A 11 -62.49 23.35 -17.67
CA GLY A 11 -61.68 24.54 -17.54
C GLY A 11 -61.23 24.82 -16.08
N GLN A 12 -62.13 24.53 -15.12
CA GLN A 12 -61.76 24.66 -13.70
C GLN A 12 -60.79 23.56 -13.24
N VAL A 13 -60.96 22.32 -13.66
CA VAL A 13 -60.04 21.18 -13.34
C VAL A 13 -58.68 21.44 -13.93
N THR A 14 -58.60 21.88 -15.20
CA THR A 14 -57.29 22.22 -15.85
C THR A 14 -56.58 23.36 -15.17
N ARG A 15 -57.33 24.38 -14.67
CA ARG A 15 -56.76 25.52 -13.93
C ARG A 15 -56.24 25.10 -12.56
N HIS A 16 -56.93 24.20 -11.84
CA HIS A 16 -56.43 23.65 -10.56
C HIS A 16 -55.20 22.73 -10.77
N LEU A 17 -55.20 21.90 -11.80
CA LEU A 17 -54.06 21.08 -12.16
C LEU A 17 -52.83 21.94 -12.51
N ALA A 18 -53.00 23.00 -13.27
CA ALA A 18 -51.96 23.96 -13.61
C ALA A 18 -51.39 24.69 -12.35
N LEU A 19 -52.27 25.05 -11.41
CA LEU A 19 -51.86 25.66 -10.14
C LEU A 19 -51.11 24.68 -9.22
N TYR A 20 -51.53 23.39 -9.16
CA TYR A 20 -50.81 22.38 -8.42
C TYR A 20 -49.44 22.08 -9.06
N ALA A 21 -49.37 21.96 -10.39
CA ALA A 21 -48.11 21.77 -11.11
C ALA A 21 -47.13 22.94 -10.90
N ALA A 22 -47.64 24.19 -10.95
CA ALA A 22 -46.85 25.38 -10.65
C ALA A 22 -46.37 25.41 -9.19
N GLY A 23 -47.23 25.00 -8.23
CA GLY A 23 -46.85 24.90 -6.82
C GLY A 23 -45.77 23.82 -6.57
N ILE A 24 -45.87 22.67 -7.23
CA ILE A 24 -44.86 21.61 -7.16
C ILE A 24 -43.52 22.08 -7.75
N LEU A 25 -43.54 22.74 -8.92
CA LEU A 25 -42.33 23.28 -9.55
C LEU A 25 -41.66 24.34 -8.69
N ILE A 26 -42.44 25.26 -8.08
CA ILE A 26 -41.90 26.27 -7.14
C ILE A 26 -41.33 25.58 -5.89
N GLY A 27 -42.02 24.59 -5.34
CA GLY A 27 -41.54 23.81 -4.19
C GLY A 27 -40.24 23.07 -4.49
N LEU A 28 -40.12 22.46 -5.69
CA LEU A 28 -38.92 21.79 -6.16
C LEU A 28 -37.76 22.79 -6.35
N PHE A 29 -38.05 23.95 -6.92
CA PHE A 29 -37.07 25.00 -7.12
C PHE A 29 -36.55 25.57 -5.79
N VAL A 30 -37.45 25.77 -4.81
CA VAL A 30 -37.06 26.24 -3.45
C VAL A 30 -36.24 25.16 -2.75
N LEU A 31 -36.61 23.86 -2.92
CA LEU A 31 -35.85 22.74 -2.36
C LEU A 31 -34.45 22.62 -2.97
N ILE A 32 -34.34 22.71 -4.30
CA ILE A 32 -33.05 22.70 -5.00
C ILE A 32 -32.21 23.92 -4.58
N TYR A 33 -32.83 25.10 -4.46
CA TYR A 33 -32.12 26.30 -4.01
C TYR A 33 -31.68 26.21 -2.55
N ALA A 34 -32.51 25.66 -1.68
CA ALA A 34 -32.15 25.39 -0.29
C ALA A 34 -31.01 24.35 -0.18
N LEU A 35 -31.09 23.24 -0.95
CA LEU A 35 -30.03 22.24 -1.03
C LEU A 35 -28.73 22.84 -1.58
N ALA A 36 -28.79 23.67 -2.62
CA ALA A 36 -27.64 24.38 -3.16
C ALA A 36 -27.06 25.40 -2.17
N PHE A 37 -27.92 26.09 -1.42
CA PHE A 37 -27.52 27.04 -0.38
C PHE A 37 -26.86 26.30 0.81
N PHE A 38 -27.45 25.19 1.29
CA PHE A 38 -26.86 24.37 2.34
C PHE A 38 -25.60 23.66 1.87
N ALA A 39 -25.54 23.17 0.63
CA ALA A 39 -24.32 22.62 0.03
C ALA A 39 -23.24 23.70 -0.14
N GLY A 40 -23.61 24.93 -0.47
CA GLY A 40 -22.70 26.09 -0.56
C GLY A 40 -22.26 26.64 0.80
N THR A 41 -23.02 26.38 1.88
CA THR A 41 -22.64 26.79 3.25
C THR A 41 -21.96 25.66 4.03
N ALA A 42 -22.17 24.40 3.65
CA ALA A 42 -21.43 23.24 4.18
C ALA A 42 -20.09 23.02 3.45
N GLY A 43 -19.97 23.49 2.21
CA GLY A 43 -18.69 23.60 1.53
C GLY A 43 -18.06 24.94 1.89
N SER A 44 -17.12 24.97 2.85
CA SER A 44 -16.16 26.06 2.88
C SER A 44 -15.59 26.15 1.46
N SER A 45 -15.86 27.25 0.75
CA SER A 45 -15.30 27.51 -0.57
C SER A 45 -13.78 27.41 -0.45
N VAL A 46 -13.24 26.24 -0.78
CA VAL A 46 -11.82 26.06 -1.05
C VAL A 46 -11.59 26.86 -2.33
N ASN A 47 -11.39 28.16 -2.18
CA ASN A 47 -10.96 29.01 -3.27
C ASN A 47 -9.63 28.46 -3.75
N GLY A 48 -9.61 27.91 -4.93
CA GLY A 48 -8.65 27.09 -5.59
C GLY A 48 -7.22 27.58 -5.73
N ASN A 49 -6.50 27.70 -4.64
CA ASN A 49 -5.06 27.74 -4.64
C ASN A 49 -4.55 26.53 -3.89
N ALA A 50 -3.87 25.62 -4.61
CA ALA A 50 -3.20 24.45 -4.04
C ALA A 50 -2.29 24.82 -2.86
N ILE A 51 -1.77 26.05 -2.85
CA ILE A 51 -0.94 26.61 -1.79
C ILE A 51 -1.56 27.93 -1.32
N ASN A 52 -1.77 28.03 -0.02
CA ASN A 52 -2.16 29.28 0.64
C ASN A 52 -1.03 29.75 1.57
N VAL A 53 -0.28 30.76 1.13
CA VAL A 53 0.89 31.28 1.86
C VAL A 53 0.47 31.95 3.19
N GLU A 54 -0.66 32.66 3.22
CA GLU A 54 -1.13 33.36 4.43
C GLU A 54 -1.53 32.39 5.55
N ARG A 55 -2.09 31.23 5.17
CA ARG A 55 -2.49 30.16 6.11
C ARG A 55 -1.42 29.12 6.30
N ASN A 56 -0.30 29.24 5.60
CA ASN A 56 0.75 28.20 5.54
C ASN A 56 0.15 26.82 5.29
N SER A 57 -0.72 26.70 4.28
CA SER A 57 -1.49 25.49 4.02
C SER A 57 -1.39 25.02 2.57
N ILE A 58 -1.58 23.69 2.40
CA ILE A 58 -1.61 23.04 1.08
C ILE A 58 -2.91 22.25 0.89
N THR A 59 -3.31 22.09 -0.37
CA THR A 59 -4.43 21.21 -0.76
C THR A 59 -3.89 20.00 -1.52
N ILE A 60 -4.33 18.81 -1.11
CA ILE A 60 -3.95 17.52 -1.69
C ILE A 60 -5.18 16.75 -2.17
N ALA A 61 -4.95 15.71 -2.97
CA ALA A 61 -5.92 14.66 -3.26
C ALA A 61 -5.45 13.34 -2.65
N LEU A 62 -6.39 12.52 -2.17
CA LEU A 62 -6.19 11.10 -1.87
C LEU A 62 -6.85 10.27 -2.95
N SER A 63 -6.26 9.11 -3.25
CA SER A 63 -6.82 8.18 -4.24
C SER A 63 -8.13 7.55 -3.77
N GLU A 64 -8.24 7.28 -2.49
CA GLU A 64 -9.38 6.63 -1.84
C GLU A 64 -9.54 7.17 -0.42
N GLU A 65 -10.77 7.11 0.09
CA GLU A 65 -11.03 7.38 1.50
C GLU A 65 -10.47 6.24 2.37
N PRO A 66 -9.76 6.55 3.48
CA PRO A 66 -9.41 5.54 4.46
C PRO A 66 -10.65 4.80 4.97
N PRO A 67 -10.69 3.46 4.95
CA PRO A 67 -11.81 2.72 5.53
C PRO A 67 -11.93 2.93 7.04
N GLN A 68 -10.81 3.16 7.71
CA GLN A 68 -10.65 3.42 9.14
C GLN A 68 -9.22 3.90 9.44
N LEU A 69 -9.01 4.51 10.59
CA LEU A 69 -7.71 5.00 11.05
C LEU A 69 -7.21 4.29 12.33
N ASP A 70 -7.61 3.03 12.53
CA ASP A 70 -7.06 2.19 13.57
C ASP A 70 -5.74 1.55 13.09
N SER A 71 -4.59 2.01 13.60
CA SER A 71 -3.25 1.54 13.21
C SER A 71 -3.06 0.03 13.38
N THR A 72 -3.77 -0.60 14.32
CA THR A 72 -3.68 -2.04 14.58
C THR A 72 -4.43 -2.88 13.54
N ARG A 73 -5.34 -2.28 12.76
CA ARG A 73 -6.20 -2.97 11.79
C ARG A 73 -6.08 -2.46 10.36
N SER A 74 -5.48 -1.27 10.16
CA SER A 74 -5.34 -0.67 8.82
C SER A 74 -4.37 -1.47 7.95
N THR A 75 -4.73 -1.66 6.67
CA THR A 75 -3.96 -2.44 5.70
C THR A 75 -3.83 -1.73 4.35
N ASP A 76 -4.40 -0.54 4.21
CA ASP A 76 -4.46 0.20 2.96
C ASP A 76 -3.57 1.44 2.94
N ALA A 77 -3.14 1.83 1.74
CA ALA A 77 -2.21 2.94 1.55
C ALA A 77 -2.78 4.30 1.99
N SER A 78 -4.10 4.53 1.84
CA SER A 78 -4.72 5.80 2.23
C SER A 78 -4.75 5.97 3.74
N SER A 79 -5.10 4.91 4.49
CA SER A 79 -4.99 4.89 5.96
C SER A 79 -3.55 5.12 6.42
N PHE A 80 -2.57 4.48 5.78
CA PHE A 80 -1.16 4.63 6.13
C PHE A 80 -0.63 6.04 5.87
N ILE A 81 -1.09 6.72 4.81
CA ILE A 81 -0.74 8.13 4.58
C ILE A 81 -1.27 8.99 5.73
N VAL A 82 -2.54 8.86 6.12
CA VAL A 82 -3.11 9.67 7.21
C VAL A 82 -2.42 9.36 8.53
N LEU A 83 -2.29 8.08 8.90
CA LEU A 83 -1.68 7.65 10.15
C LEU A 83 -0.22 8.11 10.29
N ALA A 84 0.58 8.03 9.23
CA ALA A 84 1.98 8.45 9.27
C ALA A 84 2.18 9.97 9.41
N HIS A 85 1.13 10.78 9.23
CA HIS A 85 1.16 12.21 9.48
C HIS A 85 0.55 12.60 10.83
N THR A 86 -0.35 11.76 11.34
CA THR A 86 -1.09 12.05 12.56
C THR A 86 -0.62 11.25 13.77
N MET A 87 0.17 10.21 13.55
CA MET A 87 0.78 9.38 14.60
C MET A 87 2.28 9.22 14.38
N GLU A 88 3.00 8.84 15.42
CA GLU A 88 4.42 8.51 15.37
C GLU A 88 4.69 7.26 16.23
N GLY A 89 5.51 6.34 15.68
CA GLY A 89 5.97 5.13 16.35
C GLY A 89 7.23 5.34 17.20
N LEU A 90 7.77 4.24 17.72
CA LEU A 90 9.05 4.26 18.46
C LEU A 90 10.19 4.81 17.62
N ILE A 91 10.24 4.41 16.36
CA ILE A 91 11.26 4.75 15.38
C ILE A 91 10.57 5.42 14.18
N SER A 92 11.25 6.34 13.54
CA SER A 92 10.78 7.09 12.38
C SER A 92 11.84 7.08 11.27
N TYR A 93 11.52 7.68 10.13
CA TYR A 93 12.46 7.87 9.02
C TYR A 93 12.77 9.35 8.83
N ASP A 94 14.03 9.66 8.52
CA ASP A 94 14.43 11.00 8.10
C ASP A 94 14.11 11.25 6.61
N ASP A 95 14.58 12.37 6.09
CA ASP A 95 14.40 12.74 4.69
C ASP A 95 15.30 11.95 3.71
N ASN A 96 16.18 11.07 4.19
CA ASN A 96 17.03 10.17 3.42
C ASN A 96 16.69 8.69 3.63
N ASP A 97 15.49 8.39 4.18
CA ASP A 97 15.02 7.05 4.49
C ASP A 97 15.90 6.29 5.51
N GLN A 98 16.63 7.05 6.37
CA GLN A 98 17.39 6.46 7.47
C GLN A 98 16.54 6.40 8.73
N LEU A 99 16.70 5.33 9.52
CA LEU A 99 16.03 5.20 10.81
C LEU A 99 16.54 6.26 11.78
N ILE A 100 15.62 6.97 12.38
CA ILE A 100 15.87 7.99 13.39
C ILE A 100 14.97 7.78 14.63
N PRO A 101 15.37 8.31 15.78
CA PRO A 101 14.50 8.35 16.96
C PRO A 101 13.14 9.00 16.65
N GLY A 102 12.06 8.28 16.98
CA GLY A 102 10.69 8.79 17.01
C GLY A 102 10.25 9.05 18.45
N VAL A 103 9.17 8.42 18.91
CA VAL A 103 8.73 8.46 20.32
C VAL A 103 9.81 7.88 21.26
N ALA A 104 10.58 6.88 20.83
CA ALA A 104 11.77 6.46 21.55
C ALA A 104 12.93 7.42 21.26
N GLU A 105 13.57 7.97 22.30
CA GLU A 105 14.79 8.79 22.15
C GLU A 105 16.01 7.96 21.73
N ARG A 106 16.01 6.67 22.08
CA ARG A 106 17.02 5.67 21.72
C ARG A 106 16.48 4.26 21.87
N TRP A 107 17.13 3.31 21.20
CA TRP A 107 16.84 1.88 21.34
C TRP A 107 18.12 1.04 21.31
N GLU A 108 18.02 -0.18 21.78
CA GLU A 108 19.06 -1.18 21.72
C GLU A 108 18.46 -2.52 21.29
N ILE A 109 19.03 -3.14 20.24
CA ILE A 109 18.64 -4.48 19.79
C ILE A 109 19.74 -5.46 20.19
N ARG A 110 19.34 -6.58 20.79
CA ARG A 110 20.18 -7.69 21.22
C ARG A 110 19.67 -8.98 20.57
N ASP A 111 20.44 -10.05 20.65
CA ASP A 111 20.10 -11.35 20.04
C ASP A 111 18.71 -11.86 20.49
N ASN A 112 18.33 -11.62 21.73
CA ASN A 112 17.12 -12.14 22.34
C ASN A 112 16.04 -11.07 22.63
N GLY A 113 16.20 -9.85 22.17
CA GLY A 113 15.23 -8.80 22.46
C GLY A 113 15.67 -7.39 22.11
N ALA A 114 14.82 -6.43 22.42
CA ALA A 114 15.09 -5.01 22.28
C ALA A 114 14.65 -4.23 23.52
N THR A 115 15.24 -3.08 23.71
CA THR A 115 14.81 -2.10 24.72
C THR A 115 14.66 -0.75 24.06
N PHE A 116 13.56 -0.08 24.34
CA PHE A 116 13.25 1.27 23.86
C PHE A 116 13.09 2.20 25.06
N TRP A 117 13.67 3.40 24.98
CA TRP A 117 13.52 4.45 25.98
C TRP A 117 12.63 5.55 25.43
N ILE A 118 11.45 5.69 26.01
CA ILE A 118 10.42 6.66 25.61
C ILE A 118 10.84 8.05 26.10
N ARG A 119 10.77 9.05 25.24
CA ARG A 119 11.09 10.44 25.57
C ARG A 119 10.00 11.09 26.43
N GLU A 120 10.40 11.92 27.38
CA GLU A 120 9.47 12.64 28.27
C GLU A 120 8.62 13.68 27.51
N GLU A 121 9.11 14.21 26.39
CA GLU A 121 8.46 15.24 25.59
C GLU A 121 7.34 14.71 24.70
N ALA A 122 7.29 13.38 24.45
CA ALA A 122 6.26 12.78 23.62
C ALA A 122 4.90 12.87 24.29
N LYS A 123 3.93 13.48 23.60
CA LYS A 123 2.58 13.72 24.11
C LYS A 123 1.51 13.35 23.10
N TRP A 124 0.39 12.93 23.62
CA TRP A 124 -0.86 12.83 22.88
C TRP A 124 -1.44 14.23 22.60
N SER A 125 -2.36 14.30 21.66
CA SER A 125 -3.03 15.54 21.23
C SER A 125 -3.90 16.20 22.30
N ASP A 126 -4.20 15.52 23.39
CA ASP A 126 -4.85 16.06 24.58
C ASP A 126 -3.85 16.59 25.65
N GLY A 127 -2.54 16.43 25.40
CA GLY A 127 -1.46 16.90 26.25
C GLY A 127 -0.92 15.87 27.26
N GLU A 128 -1.56 14.70 27.38
CA GLU A 128 -1.08 13.60 28.21
C GLU A 128 0.19 12.96 27.62
N PRO A 129 1.11 12.41 28.45
CA PRO A 129 2.33 11.79 27.96
C PRO A 129 2.03 10.51 27.14
N VAL A 130 2.84 10.25 26.11
CA VAL A 130 2.92 8.94 25.47
C VAL A 130 3.86 8.05 26.30
N THR A 131 3.43 6.86 26.66
CA THR A 131 4.16 5.97 27.56
C THR A 131 4.46 4.62 26.92
N ALA A 132 5.35 3.83 27.55
CA ALA A 132 5.62 2.46 27.14
C ALA A 132 4.37 1.55 27.26
N HIS A 133 3.43 1.89 28.17
CA HIS A 133 2.17 1.16 28.32
C HIS A 133 1.27 1.26 27.08
N ASP A 134 1.30 2.40 26.36
CA ASP A 134 0.52 2.60 25.15
C ASP A 134 1.00 1.68 24.01
N PHE A 135 2.30 1.39 23.96
CA PHE A 135 2.87 0.41 23.02
C PHE A 135 2.58 -1.02 23.44
N GLU A 136 2.73 -1.34 24.71
CA GLU A 136 2.40 -2.67 25.24
C GLU A 136 0.93 -3.02 24.97
N PHE A 137 0.01 -2.10 25.25
CA PHE A 137 -1.40 -2.27 24.97
C PHE A 137 -1.67 -2.45 23.47
N ALA A 138 -1.12 -1.58 22.63
CA ALA A 138 -1.32 -1.64 21.18
C ALA A 138 -0.86 -2.99 20.59
N TRP A 139 0.33 -3.48 20.97
CA TRP A 139 0.88 -4.72 20.41
C TRP A 139 0.14 -5.97 20.91
N LYS A 140 -0.29 -5.97 22.18
CA LYS A 140 -1.19 -7.01 22.70
C LYS A 140 -2.50 -7.03 21.97
N ARG A 141 -3.03 -5.85 21.62
CA ARG A 141 -4.27 -5.72 20.84
C ARG A 141 -4.13 -6.20 19.40
N VAL A 142 -3.01 -5.88 18.71
CA VAL A 142 -2.74 -6.41 17.35
C VAL A 142 -2.80 -7.93 17.32
N LEU A 143 -2.24 -8.58 18.36
CA LEU A 143 -2.12 -10.04 18.44
C LEU A 143 -3.34 -10.71 19.08
N ASP A 144 -4.28 -9.96 19.61
CA ASP A 144 -5.54 -10.50 20.14
C ASP A 144 -6.38 -11.03 18.98
N PRO A 145 -6.77 -12.34 18.98
CA PRO A 145 -7.61 -12.92 17.92
C PRO A 145 -8.91 -12.14 17.68
N GLU A 146 -9.48 -11.51 18.72
CA GLU A 146 -10.71 -10.73 18.59
C GLU A 146 -10.52 -9.44 17.78
N THR A 147 -9.30 -8.91 17.70
CA THR A 147 -8.97 -7.74 16.88
C THR A 147 -9.01 -8.09 15.39
N ALA A 148 -8.71 -9.34 15.03
CA ALA A 148 -8.63 -9.83 13.65
C ALA A 148 -7.72 -8.95 12.77
N ALA A 149 -6.54 -8.57 13.30
CA ALA A 149 -5.57 -7.74 12.61
C ALA A 149 -4.88 -8.53 11.49
N GLU A 150 -5.04 -8.09 10.23
CA GLU A 150 -4.44 -8.78 9.07
C GLU A 150 -2.90 -8.69 9.07
N TYR A 151 -2.31 -7.65 9.68
CA TYR A 151 -0.87 -7.47 9.84
C TYR A 151 -0.31 -8.04 11.15
N ALA A 152 -1.06 -8.88 11.90
CA ALA A 152 -0.56 -9.51 13.13
C ALA A 152 0.77 -10.25 12.92
N PHE A 153 0.96 -10.88 11.75
CA PHE A 153 2.16 -11.64 11.41
C PHE A 153 3.46 -10.83 11.47
N ILE A 154 3.40 -9.51 11.29
CA ILE A 154 4.60 -8.64 11.34
C ILE A 154 5.18 -8.55 12.76
N LEU A 155 4.38 -8.87 13.79
CA LEU A 155 4.79 -8.94 15.20
C LEU A 155 5.29 -10.33 15.63
N TYR A 156 5.24 -11.37 14.79
CA TYR A 156 5.66 -12.73 15.13
C TYR A 156 7.14 -12.90 15.54
N PRO A 157 8.07 -11.99 15.24
CA PRO A 157 9.38 -12.00 15.87
C PRO A 157 9.36 -11.83 17.39
N ILE A 158 8.30 -11.27 17.97
CA ILE A 158 8.13 -11.14 19.43
C ILE A 158 7.77 -12.50 20.01
N LYS A 159 8.38 -12.85 21.13
CA LYS A 159 8.17 -14.12 21.83
C LYS A 159 6.68 -14.39 22.09
N ASN A 160 6.24 -15.59 21.79
CA ASN A 160 4.87 -16.08 21.92
C ASN A 160 3.83 -15.36 21.01
N ALA A 161 4.23 -14.42 20.15
CA ALA A 161 3.30 -13.61 19.37
C ALA A 161 2.39 -14.45 18.46
N GLU A 162 2.94 -15.42 17.75
CA GLU A 162 2.16 -16.30 16.87
C GLU A 162 1.15 -17.14 17.66
N ALA A 163 1.57 -17.76 18.78
CA ALA A 163 0.70 -18.57 19.62
C ALA A 163 -0.41 -17.74 20.30
N VAL A 164 -0.10 -16.49 20.68
CA VAL A 164 -1.12 -15.55 21.18
C VAL A 164 -2.13 -15.22 20.08
N ASN A 165 -1.67 -14.91 18.87
CA ASN A 165 -2.54 -14.55 17.77
C ASN A 165 -3.41 -15.73 17.28
N GLN A 166 -2.95 -16.98 17.45
CA GLN A 166 -3.73 -18.17 17.18
C GLN A 166 -4.70 -18.55 18.32
N GLY A 167 -4.60 -17.86 19.47
CA GLY A 167 -5.42 -18.14 20.65
C GLY A 167 -4.93 -19.32 21.50
N ASP A 168 -3.73 -19.83 21.22
CA ASP A 168 -3.11 -20.95 21.95
C ASP A 168 -2.52 -20.50 23.30
N LEU A 169 -2.13 -19.24 23.41
CA LEU A 169 -1.61 -18.63 24.61
C LEU A 169 -2.34 -17.31 24.94
N PRO A 170 -2.48 -16.99 26.25
CA PRO A 170 -3.05 -15.72 26.65
C PRO A 170 -2.11 -14.55 26.34
N LYS A 171 -2.67 -13.37 26.00
CA LYS A 171 -1.92 -12.17 25.58
C LYS A 171 -0.94 -11.64 26.63
N GLU A 172 -1.13 -11.99 27.89
CA GLU A 172 -0.22 -11.65 29.01
C GLU A 172 1.12 -12.37 28.92
N THR A 173 1.23 -13.44 28.11
CA THR A 173 2.47 -14.19 27.87
C THR A 173 3.32 -13.62 26.75
N LEU A 174 2.81 -12.58 26.06
CA LEU A 174 3.53 -11.93 24.99
C LEU A 174 4.84 -11.33 25.53
N GLY A 175 5.93 -11.51 24.77
CA GLY A 175 7.25 -10.98 25.10
C GLY A 175 7.38 -9.46 24.94
N VAL A 176 6.39 -8.69 25.38
CA VAL A 176 6.44 -7.22 25.46
C VAL A 176 6.02 -6.76 26.83
N ARG A 177 6.76 -5.80 27.39
CA ARG A 177 6.49 -5.29 28.74
C ARG A 177 6.94 -3.85 28.92
N ALA A 178 6.03 -3.00 29.37
CA ALA A 178 6.37 -1.70 29.94
C ALA A 178 6.95 -1.89 31.35
N VAL A 179 8.25 -1.68 31.50
CA VAL A 179 8.95 -1.78 32.79
C VAL A 179 8.66 -0.55 33.66
N SER A 180 8.45 0.57 32.99
CA SER A 180 8.03 1.86 33.55
C SER A 180 7.34 2.65 32.42
N ASP A 181 6.82 3.83 32.73
CA ASP A 181 6.24 4.73 31.72
C ASP A 181 7.22 5.03 30.57
N SER A 182 8.54 5.02 30.85
CA SER A 182 9.58 5.40 29.90
C SER A 182 10.40 4.24 29.33
N ILE A 183 10.16 2.98 29.71
CA ILE A 183 10.97 1.84 29.26
C ILE A 183 10.07 0.71 28.77
N LEU A 184 10.21 0.38 27.49
CA LEU A 184 9.58 -0.78 26.85
C LEU A 184 10.65 -1.85 26.58
N GLU A 185 10.46 -3.05 27.14
CA GLU A 185 11.27 -4.23 26.85
C GLU A 185 10.53 -5.21 25.95
N VAL A 186 11.26 -5.78 25.00
CA VAL A 186 10.75 -6.78 24.07
C VAL A 186 11.65 -8.01 24.11
N GLU A 187 11.08 -9.18 24.31
CA GLU A 187 11.76 -10.48 24.15
C GLU A 187 11.45 -11.03 22.75
N PHE A 188 12.46 -11.57 22.07
CA PHE A 188 12.31 -12.16 20.75
C PHE A 188 12.09 -13.67 20.81
N GLU A 189 11.28 -14.20 19.89
CA GLU A 189 11.14 -15.63 19.63
C GLU A 189 12.44 -16.21 19.03
N ARG A 190 13.13 -15.42 18.23
CA ARG A 190 14.40 -15.72 17.56
C ARG A 190 15.19 -14.42 17.36
N PRO A 191 16.52 -14.48 17.15
CA PRO A 191 17.28 -13.27 16.80
C PRO A 191 16.63 -12.55 15.62
N THR A 192 16.42 -11.23 15.75
CA THR A 192 15.71 -10.42 14.76
C THR A 192 16.47 -9.12 14.50
N PRO A 193 17.56 -9.17 13.69
CA PRO A 193 18.46 -8.03 13.49
C PRO A 193 17.82 -6.84 12.74
N TYR A 194 16.61 -7.01 12.23
CA TYR A 194 15.85 -5.99 11.49
C TYR A 194 14.63 -5.47 12.29
N PHE A 195 14.58 -5.73 13.60
CA PHE A 195 13.42 -5.36 14.41
C PHE A 195 13.18 -3.84 14.50
N ASP A 196 14.24 -3.02 14.40
CA ASP A 196 14.14 -1.57 14.32
C ASP A 196 13.34 -1.12 13.08
N LYS A 197 13.52 -1.81 11.95
CA LYS A 197 12.79 -1.54 10.71
C LYS A 197 11.31 -1.93 10.83
N LEU A 198 11.02 -3.02 11.54
CA LEU A 198 9.64 -3.42 11.85
C LEU A 198 8.97 -2.41 12.79
N ALA A 199 9.68 -1.97 13.84
CA ALA A 199 9.16 -1.02 14.82
C ALA A 199 8.84 0.38 14.26
N ALA A 200 9.28 0.68 13.03
CA ALA A 200 8.92 1.89 12.30
C ALA A 200 7.61 1.76 11.50
N PHE A 201 7.04 0.55 11.41
CA PHE A 201 5.82 0.30 10.63
C PHE A 201 4.56 0.69 11.41
N ASN A 202 3.54 1.16 10.71
CA ASN A 202 2.32 1.73 11.31
C ASN A 202 1.59 0.80 12.30
N THR A 203 1.65 -0.53 12.09
CA THR A 203 1.03 -1.49 13.01
C THR A 203 1.67 -1.51 14.41
N TYR A 204 2.90 -1.00 14.52
CA TYR A 204 3.61 -0.85 15.80
C TYR A 204 3.31 0.47 16.53
N PHE A 205 2.46 1.34 15.99
CA PHE A 205 2.10 2.62 16.61
C PHE A 205 1.39 2.43 17.96
N PRO A 206 1.53 3.39 18.88
CA PRO A 206 0.92 3.30 20.20
C PRO A 206 -0.60 3.49 20.13
N VAL A 207 -1.31 2.92 21.10
CA VAL A 207 -2.74 3.15 21.34
C VAL A 207 -2.95 3.34 22.82
N ARG A 208 -3.60 4.43 23.23
CA ARG A 208 -3.89 4.69 24.64
C ARG A 208 -5.15 3.94 25.07
N GLU A 209 -5.02 3.06 26.06
CA GLU A 209 -6.04 2.09 26.48
C GLU A 209 -7.34 2.77 26.94
N ASP A 210 -7.27 3.75 27.86
CA ASP A 210 -8.40 4.46 28.41
C ASP A 210 -9.25 5.17 27.32
N PHE A 211 -8.55 5.79 26.36
CA PHE A 211 -9.22 6.41 25.22
C PHE A 211 -9.85 5.37 24.30
N PHE A 212 -9.13 4.30 23.98
CA PHE A 212 -9.64 3.21 23.15
C PHE A 212 -10.94 2.63 23.75
N GLU A 213 -10.94 2.30 25.05
CA GLU A 213 -12.12 1.81 25.74
C GLU A 213 -13.28 2.81 25.71
N GLY A 214 -12.97 4.10 25.89
CA GLY A 214 -13.95 5.19 25.84
C GLY A 214 -14.67 5.34 24.49
N THR A 215 -14.07 4.87 23.39
CA THR A 215 -14.68 4.94 22.04
C THR A 215 -15.83 3.95 21.82
N ASN A 216 -16.02 2.97 22.70
CA ASN A 216 -17.07 1.96 22.61
C ASN A 216 -17.08 1.23 21.26
N GLY A 217 -15.90 0.82 20.77
CA GLY A 217 -15.72 0.09 19.51
C GLY A 217 -15.69 0.96 18.25
N ARG A 218 -15.61 2.29 18.39
CA ARG A 218 -15.52 3.23 17.27
C ARG A 218 -14.12 3.82 17.09
N TYR A 219 -13.10 3.24 17.70
CA TYR A 219 -11.72 3.72 17.58
C TYR A 219 -11.30 3.81 16.11
N GLY A 220 -10.81 4.97 15.70
CA GLY A 220 -10.37 5.24 14.33
C GLY A 220 -11.48 5.41 13.28
N ALA A 221 -12.77 5.46 13.70
CA ALA A 221 -13.90 5.61 12.78
C ALA A 221 -14.18 7.07 12.38
N ASP A 222 -13.79 8.03 13.18
CA ASP A 222 -14.00 9.46 12.98
C ASP A 222 -12.81 10.24 13.54
N ALA A 223 -12.68 11.53 13.21
CA ALA A 223 -11.60 12.39 13.66
C ALA A 223 -11.51 12.53 15.19
N ASP A 224 -12.65 12.53 15.88
CA ASP A 224 -12.75 12.60 17.35
C ASP A 224 -12.70 11.22 18.04
N MET A 225 -12.60 10.13 17.25
CA MET A 225 -12.48 8.76 17.74
C MET A 225 -11.04 8.24 17.66
N LEU A 226 -10.06 9.13 17.61
CA LEU A 226 -8.64 8.82 17.58
C LEU A 226 -7.87 9.88 18.40
N LEU A 227 -6.83 9.47 19.12
CA LEU A 227 -5.81 10.38 19.64
C LEU A 227 -4.60 10.39 18.73
N TYR A 228 -3.93 11.51 18.68
CA TYR A 228 -2.83 11.79 17.78
C TYR A 228 -1.56 12.08 18.58
N ASN A 229 -0.43 11.55 18.17
CA ASN A 229 0.88 11.85 18.75
C ASN A 229 1.92 12.23 17.69
N GLY A 230 1.50 12.40 16.45
CA GLY A 230 2.31 12.82 15.32
C GLY A 230 2.29 14.33 15.07
N PRO A 231 2.94 14.80 13.97
CA PRO A 231 3.05 16.23 13.61
C PRO A 231 1.73 16.94 13.38
N TYR A 232 0.68 16.21 12.97
CA TYR A 232 -0.64 16.74 12.68
C TYR A 232 -1.72 16.02 13.49
N VAL A 233 -2.86 16.70 13.64
CA VAL A 233 -4.12 16.14 14.14
C VAL A 233 -5.15 16.20 13.02
N LEU A 234 -5.99 15.20 12.90
CA LEU A 234 -7.14 15.23 12.00
C LEU A 234 -8.25 16.03 12.71
N GLU A 235 -8.41 17.30 12.33
CA GLU A 235 -9.42 18.19 12.93
C GLU A 235 -10.83 17.88 12.43
N GLU A 236 -10.94 17.49 11.16
CA GLU A 236 -12.22 17.23 10.50
C GLU A 236 -12.09 16.08 9.50
N TRP A 237 -13.06 15.19 9.53
CA TRP A 237 -13.22 14.14 8.53
C TRP A 237 -14.67 14.08 8.08
N VAL A 238 -14.94 14.59 6.88
CA VAL A 238 -16.24 14.48 6.23
C VAL A 238 -16.20 13.29 5.29
N HIS A 239 -16.80 12.19 5.71
CA HIS A 239 -16.76 10.93 4.97
C HIS A 239 -17.22 11.06 3.52
N GLY A 240 -16.42 10.49 2.62
CA GLY A 240 -16.64 10.58 1.17
C GLY A 240 -16.37 11.95 0.55
N ALA A 241 -15.90 12.95 1.32
CA ALA A 241 -15.78 14.32 0.82
C ALA A 241 -14.41 14.96 1.09
N SER A 242 -13.99 15.08 2.36
CA SER A 242 -12.79 15.85 2.69
C SER A 242 -12.21 15.51 4.05
N MET A 243 -10.92 15.85 4.24
CA MET A 243 -10.24 15.84 5.53
C MET A 243 -9.47 17.14 5.73
N ARG A 244 -9.31 17.53 6.99
CA ARG A 244 -8.50 18.69 7.38
C ARG A 244 -7.55 18.29 8.48
N TRP A 245 -6.27 18.45 8.23
CA TRP A 245 -5.20 18.15 9.16
C TRP A 245 -4.61 19.46 9.64
N ARG A 246 -4.47 19.63 10.96
CA ARG A 246 -3.82 20.79 11.56
C ARG A 246 -2.55 20.39 12.28
N LYS A 247 -1.61 21.33 12.35
CA LYS A 247 -0.39 21.15 13.14
C LYS A 247 -0.75 20.80 14.58
N ASN A 248 -0.13 19.73 15.11
CA ASN A 248 -0.31 19.30 16.49
C ASN A 248 0.51 20.19 17.43
N PRO A 249 -0.12 20.98 18.33
CA PRO A 249 0.59 21.87 19.23
C PRO A 249 1.40 21.13 20.31
N PHE A 250 1.13 19.86 20.53
CA PHE A 250 1.82 19.01 21.53
C PHE A 250 2.90 18.14 20.94
N TYR A 251 3.12 18.19 19.62
CA TYR A 251 4.15 17.37 18.98
C TYR A 251 5.55 17.85 19.38
N TRP A 252 6.38 16.92 19.83
CA TRP A 252 7.68 17.18 20.44
C TRP A 252 8.76 17.67 19.46
N ASN A 253 8.64 17.31 18.16
CA ASN A 253 9.71 17.51 17.18
C ASN A 253 9.41 18.71 16.29
N ASP A 254 10.17 19.79 16.42
CA ASP A 254 10.06 21.01 15.63
C ASP A 254 10.66 20.91 14.22
N GLN A 255 11.34 19.79 13.90
CA GLN A 255 11.90 19.51 12.57
C GLN A 255 10.89 18.86 11.62
N LYS A 256 9.65 18.66 12.05
CA LYS A 256 8.51 18.17 11.25
C LYS A 256 7.30 19.07 11.44
N GLY A 257 6.29 18.92 10.57
CA GLY A 257 5.06 19.68 10.70
C GLY A 257 5.25 21.17 10.45
N PHE A 258 5.96 21.55 9.39
CA PHE A 258 6.20 22.96 9.05
C PHE A 258 4.97 23.67 8.49
N LEU A 259 4.01 22.92 7.91
CA LEU A 259 2.73 23.44 7.46
C LEU A 259 1.77 23.59 8.66
N ASP A 260 0.95 24.62 8.66
CA ASP A 260 -0.08 24.80 9.70
C ASP A 260 -1.33 23.98 9.39
N GLU A 261 -1.59 23.72 8.10
CA GLU A 261 -2.77 22.99 7.66
C GLU A 261 -2.50 22.19 6.36
N ILE A 262 -3.04 20.97 6.28
CA ILE A 262 -3.14 20.18 5.05
C ILE A 262 -4.60 19.87 4.81
N VAL A 263 -5.13 20.22 3.63
CA VAL A 263 -6.52 19.98 3.26
C VAL A 263 -6.59 18.89 2.19
N THR A 264 -7.22 17.78 2.50
CA THR A 264 -7.66 16.80 1.50
C THR A 264 -9.02 17.22 0.99
N ALA A 265 -9.05 18.00 -0.09
CA ALA A 265 -10.29 18.52 -0.68
C ALA A 265 -10.88 17.59 -1.75
N TYR A 266 -10.12 16.58 -2.17
CA TYR A 266 -10.49 15.68 -3.26
C TYR A 266 -10.13 14.24 -2.92
N ILE A 267 -11.09 13.33 -3.11
CA ILE A 267 -10.90 11.88 -2.97
C ILE A 267 -11.26 11.27 -4.33
N THR A 268 -10.25 10.92 -5.12
CA THR A 268 -10.44 10.37 -6.47
C THR A 268 -9.20 9.64 -6.98
N ASN A 269 -9.41 8.46 -7.56
CA ASN A 269 -8.38 7.68 -8.26
C ASN A 269 -8.37 7.96 -9.79
N ASP A 270 -9.23 8.85 -10.28
CA ASP A 270 -9.21 9.25 -11.69
C ASP A 270 -7.99 10.13 -11.96
N VAL A 271 -7.01 9.55 -12.64
CA VAL A 271 -5.75 10.22 -12.98
C VAL A 271 -5.93 11.44 -13.88
N ASN A 272 -6.99 11.48 -14.73
CA ASN A 272 -7.30 12.65 -15.57
C ASN A 272 -7.92 13.77 -14.74
N ALA A 273 -8.79 13.43 -13.79
CA ALA A 273 -9.32 14.39 -12.84
C ALA A 273 -8.19 15.03 -12.02
N ASN A 274 -7.27 14.22 -11.47
CA ASN A 274 -6.12 14.71 -10.72
C ASN A 274 -5.19 15.59 -11.56
N LEU A 275 -4.94 15.24 -12.84
CA LEU A 275 -4.17 16.06 -13.76
C LEU A 275 -4.82 17.44 -13.98
N ASN A 276 -6.13 17.50 -14.16
CA ASN A 276 -6.87 18.74 -14.33
C ASN A 276 -6.85 19.59 -13.04
N LEU A 277 -7.05 18.95 -11.88
CA LEU A 277 -6.94 19.64 -10.58
C LEU A 277 -5.55 20.27 -10.38
N PHE A 278 -4.48 19.57 -10.73
CA PHE A 278 -3.13 20.09 -10.67
C PHE A 278 -2.93 21.24 -11.66
N LYS A 279 -3.36 21.09 -12.91
CA LYS A 279 -3.28 22.12 -13.95
C LYS A 279 -4.03 23.39 -13.57
N ASP A 280 -5.16 23.26 -12.90
CA ASP A 280 -5.98 24.37 -12.44
C ASP A 280 -5.52 24.94 -11.08
N GLY A 281 -4.38 24.46 -10.54
CA GLY A 281 -3.80 24.91 -9.28
C GLY A 281 -4.65 24.58 -8.06
N GLN A 282 -5.40 23.47 -8.09
CA GLN A 282 -6.29 23.04 -7.01
C GLN A 282 -5.60 22.06 -6.05
N ILE A 283 -4.58 21.33 -6.52
CA ILE A 283 -3.78 20.40 -5.71
C ILE A 283 -2.29 20.62 -5.95
N VAL A 284 -1.45 20.33 -4.95
CA VAL A 284 -0.01 20.62 -4.99
C VAL A 284 0.80 19.60 -5.77
N GLN A 285 0.29 18.40 -6.01
CA GLN A 285 1.01 17.34 -6.72
C GLN A 285 0.05 16.36 -7.38
N THR A 286 0.52 15.71 -8.46
CA THR A 286 -0.20 14.58 -9.07
C THR A 286 0.76 13.61 -9.74
N SER A 287 0.37 12.32 -9.78
CA SER A 287 1.06 11.31 -10.57
C SER A 287 0.67 11.44 -12.05
N LEU A 288 1.60 11.05 -12.92
CA LEU A 288 1.42 11.09 -14.38
C LEU A 288 1.50 9.67 -14.94
N SER A 289 0.53 9.29 -15.74
CA SER A 289 0.60 8.12 -16.61
C SER A 289 1.24 8.48 -17.96
N ALA A 290 1.68 7.48 -18.74
CA ALA A 290 2.32 7.69 -20.03
C ALA A 290 1.54 8.63 -20.99
N PRO A 291 0.19 8.53 -21.15
CA PRO A 291 -0.57 9.43 -22.01
C PRO A 291 -0.56 10.91 -21.57
N MET A 292 -0.20 11.20 -20.32
CA MET A 292 -0.19 12.57 -19.76
C MET A 292 1.15 13.28 -19.91
N LEU A 293 2.23 12.54 -20.17
CA LEU A 293 3.57 13.10 -20.32
C LEU A 293 3.66 14.21 -21.38
N PRO A 294 3.03 14.09 -22.58
CA PRO A 294 3.04 15.18 -23.56
C PRO A 294 2.47 16.49 -22.99
N THR A 295 1.34 16.42 -22.28
CA THR A 295 0.73 17.59 -21.64
C THR A 295 1.67 18.22 -20.62
N ALA A 296 2.31 17.43 -19.76
CA ALA A 296 3.26 17.93 -18.77
C ALA A 296 4.48 18.60 -19.43
N MET A 297 4.96 18.06 -20.55
CA MET A 297 6.07 18.62 -21.33
C MET A 297 5.67 19.94 -22.02
N GLU A 298 4.47 20.04 -22.60
CA GLU A 298 3.91 21.27 -23.18
C GLU A 298 3.78 22.39 -22.16
N GLN A 299 3.34 22.03 -20.94
CA GLN A 299 3.25 22.95 -19.81
C GLN A 299 4.62 23.28 -19.19
N ARG A 300 5.68 22.62 -19.62
CA ARG A 300 7.04 22.74 -19.08
C ARG A 300 7.14 22.45 -17.58
N TRP A 301 6.30 21.54 -17.09
CA TRP A 301 6.40 21.09 -15.71
C TRP A 301 7.66 20.26 -15.50
N GLN A 302 8.26 20.38 -14.33
CA GLN A 302 9.33 19.48 -13.93
C GLN A 302 8.70 18.11 -13.63
N ILE A 303 9.08 17.10 -14.43
CA ILE A 303 8.63 15.72 -14.22
C ILE A 303 9.69 15.01 -13.40
N ASP A 304 9.32 14.62 -12.20
CA ASP A 304 10.15 13.82 -11.31
C ASP A 304 9.76 12.34 -11.45
N ARG A 305 10.71 11.44 -11.13
CA ARG A 305 10.53 9.99 -11.16
C ARG A 305 10.96 9.39 -9.85
N PHE A 306 10.23 8.41 -9.42
CA PHE A 306 10.48 7.69 -8.17
C PHE A 306 10.17 6.21 -8.34
N MET A 307 11.05 5.33 -7.85
CA MET A 307 10.79 3.89 -7.76
C MET A 307 10.05 3.62 -6.45
N ASP A 308 8.81 3.16 -6.51
CA ASP A 308 7.99 2.95 -5.31
C ASP A 308 8.34 1.65 -4.55
N GLY A 309 9.36 0.94 -5.04
CA GLY A 309 9.88 -0.25 -4.41
C GLY A 309 9.11 -1.54 -4.76
N SER A 310 7.99 -1.44 -5.45
CA SER A 310 7.17 -2.62 -5.77
C SER A 310 7.73 -3.43 -6.93
N LEU A 311 7.65 -4.75 -6.79
CA LEU A 311 7.95 -5.73 -7.83
C LEU A 311 6.66 -6.39 -8.30
N PHE A 312 6.52 -6.57 -9.62
CA PHE A 312 5.42 -7.31 -10.24
C PHE A 312 5.96 -8.54 -10.97
N PHE A 313 5.22 -9.64 -10.89
CA PHE A 313 5.63 -10.94 -11.44
C PHE A 313 4.42 -11.82 -11.79
N LEU A 314 4.64 -12.83 -12.62
CA LEU A 314 3.73 -13.95 -12.74
C LEU A 314 4.08 -14.97 -11.65
N GLU A 315 3.11 -15.33 -10.81
CA GLU A 315 3.21 -16.36 -9.79
C GLU A 315 2.45 -17.61 -10.26
N PHE A 316 3.06 -18.78 -10.06
CA PHE A 316 2.49 -20.05 -10.46
C PHE A 316 1.76 -20.74 -9.31
N ASN A 317 0.71 -21.47 -9.66
CA ASN A 317 0.01 -22.33 -8.70
C ASN A 317 0.70 -23.70 -8.63
N HIS A 318 1.41 -23.96 -7.53
CA HIS A 318 2.15 -25.21 -7.28
C HIS A 318 1.33 -26.31 -6.60
N ARG A 319 0.00 -26.11 -6.44
CA ARG A 319 -0.85 -27.14 -5.84
C ARG A 319 -0.87 -28.38 -6.70
N SER A 320 -0.89 -29.57 -6.05
CA SER A 320 -0.86 -30.85 -6.72
C SER A 320 -1.97 -30.98 -7.77
N GLY A 321 -1.60 -31.51 -8.93
CA GLY A 321 -2.49 -31.71 -10.07
C GLY A 321 -2.64 -30.50 -10.99
N ARG A 322 -1.97 -29.39 -10.69
CA ARG A 322 -1.88 -28.25 -11.61
C ARG A 322 -0.73 -28.45 -12.60
N MET A 323 -0.92 -28.10 -13.87
CA MET A 323 0.17 -28.15 -14.87
C MET A 323 1.33 -27.23 -14.51
N THR A 324 1.05 -26.14 -13.81
CA THR A 324 2.04 -25.16 -13.32
C THR A 324 2.92 -25.68 -12.17
N GLU A 325 2.61 -26.85 -11.57
CA GLU A 325 3.51 -27.59 -10.69
C GLU A 325 4.74 -28.14 -11.44
N ASN A 326 4.59 -28.38 -12.75
CA ASN A 326 5.67 -28.93 -13.59
C ASN A 326 6.75 -27.87 -13.87
N LEU A 327 8.00 -28.17 -13.51
CA LEU A 327 9.12 -27.25 -13.67
C LEU A 327 9.44 -26.95 -15.15
N ASN A 328 9.35 -27.95 -16.04
CA ASN A 328 9.60 -27.75 -17.46
C ASN A 328 8.54 -26.83 -18.08
N PHE A 329 7.28 -26.93 -17.65
CA PHE A 329 6.24 -26.00 -18.06
C PHE A 329 6.58 -24.54 -17.67
N ARG A 330 6.99 -24.30 -16.43
CA ARG A 330 7.38 -22.97 -15.96
C ARG A 330 8.62 -22.43 -16.67
N LYS A 331 9.63 -23.29 -16.93
CA LYS A 331 10.82 -22.93 -17.72
C LYS A 331 10.47 -22.51 -19.14
N ALA A 332 9.53 -23.18 -19.78
CA ALA A 332 9.05 -22.79 -21.11
C ALA A 332 8.48 -21.37 -21.11
N LEU A 333 7.66 -21.02 -20.10
CA LEU A 333 7.08 -19.69 -19.99
C LEU A 333 8.16 -18.63 -19.69
N LEU A 334 9.10 -18.93 -18.81
CA LEU A 334 10.21 -18.01 -18.49
C LEU A 334 11.03 -17.70 -19.74
N LEU A 335 11.47 -18.71 -20.48
CA LEU A 335 12.33 -18.56 -21.67
C LEU A 335 11.65 -17.88 -22.85
N ALA A 336 10.32 -17.80 -22.88
CA ALA A 336 9.56 -17.23 -23.97
C ALA A 336 9.25 -15.74 -23.81
N GLN A 337 9.54 -15.11 -22.66
CA GLN A 337 9.16 -13.71 -22.38
C GLN A 337 10.37 -12.77 -22.26
N ASP A 338 10.15 -11.49 -22.61
CA ASP A 338 11.10 -10.40 -22.48
C ASP A 338 10.51 -9.27 -21.62
N PRO A 339 10.98 -9.04 -20.39
CA PRO A 339 10.49 -7.95 -19.57
C PRO A 339 10.77 -6.57 -20.17
N ASN A 340 11.82 -6.42 -21.03
CA ASN A 340 12.08 -5.18 -21.75
C ASN A 340 10.99 -4.89 -22.79
N GLU A 341 10.51 -5.93 -23.48
CA GLU A 341 9.42 -5.76 -24.45
C GLU A 341 8.14 -5.34 -23.75
N LEU A 342 7.79 -6.01 -22.64
CA LEU A 342 6.64 -5.65 -21.81
C LEU A 342 6.72 -4.18 -21.39
N VAL A 343 7.81 -3.77 -20.74
CA VAL A 343 7.94 -2.42 -20.17
C VAL A 343 8.00 -1.34 -21.23
N TYR A 344 8.91 -1.49 -22.21
CA TYR A 344 9.23 -0.39 -23.14
C TYR A 344 8.37 -0.33 -24.38
N LYS A 345 7.80 -1.48 -24.83
CA LYS A 345 6.99 -1.53 -26.06
C LYS A 345 5.49 -1.65 -25.79
N VAL A 346 5.11 -2.38 -24.73
CA VAL A 346 3.70 -2.65 -24.42
C VAL A 346 3.16 -1.62 -23.43
N LEU A 347 3.68 -1.59 -22.20
CA LEU A 347 3.19 -0.68 -21.16
C LEU A 347 3.60 0.77 -21.42
N LYS A 348 4.81 0.98 -21.97
CA LYS A 348 5.38 2.30 -22.28
C LYS A 348 5.45 3.25 -21.09
N GLU A 349 5.48 2.70 -19.88
CA GLU A 349 5.62 3.47 -18.64
C GLU A 349 7.08 3.85 -18.43
N ALA A 350 7.40 5.14 -18.62
CA ALA A 350 8.78 5.64 -18.63
C ALA A 350 9.48 5.54 -17.27
N SER A 351 8.73 5.36 -16.19
CA SER A 351 9.24 5.19 -14.82
C SER A 351 9.45 3.73 -14.42
N TYR A 352 8.91 2.76 -15.18
CA TYR A 352 9.07 1.35 -14.87
C TYR A 352 10.42 0.82 -15.31
N LEU A 353 10.95 -0.17 -14.59
CA LEU A 353 12.14 -0.92 -14.98
C LEU A 353 11.76 -2.40 -15.23
N PRO A 354 12.34 -3.03 -16.27
CA PRO A 354 12.23 -4.48 -16.42
C PRO A 354 12.78 -5.18 -15.19
N ALA A 355 12.01 -6.10 -14.62
CA ALA A 355 12.47 -6.86 -13.47
C ALA A 355 13.33 -8.06 -13.90
N GLU A 356 14.37 -8.34 -13.12
CA GLU A 356 15.30 -9.46 -13.37
C GLU A 356 15.35 -10.45 -12.22
N SER A 357 14.83 -10.07 -11.03
CA SER A 357 14.96 -10.84 -9.79
C SER A 357 13.74 -10.62 -8.90
N LEU A 358 13.63 -11.45 -7.85
CA LEU A 358 12.74 -11.22 -6.73
C LEU A 358 13.11 -9.94 -5.96
N PHE A 359 14.40 -9.58 -5.93
CA PHE A 359 14.88 -8.41 -5.19
C PHE A 359 14.99 -7.19 -6.10
N PRO A 360 14.20 -6.13 -5.85
CA PRO A 360 14.26 -4.87 -6.62
C PRO A 360 15.61 -4.16 -6.51
N VAL A 361 15.88 -3.26 -7.47
CA VAL A 361 17.16 -2.55 -7.57
C VAL A 361 17.52 -1.67 -6.38
N TRP A 362 16.52 -1.22 -5.60
CA TRP A 362 16.72 -0.37 -4.43
C TRP A 362 17.21 -1.10 -3.19
N ILE A 363 17.09 -2.44 -3.15
CA ILE A 363 17.54 -3.24 -1.99
C ILE A 363 19.04 -3.02 -1.78
N GLN A 364 19.40 -2.71 -0.53
CA GLN A 364 20.79 -2.52 -0.12
C GLN A 364 21.43 -3.85 0.26
N GLY A 365 22.68 -4.03 -0.17
CA GLY A 365 23.59 -5.07 0.28
C GLY A 365 24.48 -4.56 1.42
N LEU A 366 25.68 -5.12 1.53
CA LEU A 366 26.65 -4.75 2.56
C LEU A 366 27.37 -3.43 2.25
N ASN A 367 27.76 -3.21 0.99
CA ASN A 367 28.62 -2.11 0.55
C ASN A 367 27.97 -1.29 -0.57
N GLY A 368 26.70 -1.48 -0.84
CA GLY A 368 25.96 -0.82 -1.91
C GLY A 368 24.71 -1.59 -2.30
N ALA A 369 24.25 -1.43 -3.52
CA ALA A 369 23.05 -2.12 -3.99
C ALA A 369 23.24 -3.65 -3.98
N PHE A 370 22.31 -4.38 -3.40
CA PHE A 370 22.30 -5.84 -3.31
C PHE A 370 22.56 -6.51 -4.66
N ARG A 371 21.87 -6.07 -5.71
CA ARG A 371 22.03 -6.64 -7.06
C ARG A 371 23.36 -6.38 -7.74
N LYS A 372 24.23 -5.50 -7.19
CA LYS A 372 25.63 -5.37 -7.62
C LYS A 372 26.52 -6.39 -6.91
N GLU A 373 26.22 -6.71 -5.66
CA GLU A 373 26.97 -7.71 -4.88
C GLU A 373 26.53 -9.14 -5.21
N TYR A 374 25.24 -9.32 -5.47
CA TYR A 374 24.58 -10.58 -5.85
C TYR A 374 23.81 -10.36 -7.16
N PRO A 375 24.49 -10.43 -8.32
CA PRO A 375 23.83 -10.24 -9.63
C PRO A 375 22.72 -11.25 -9.83
N ALA A 376 21.60 -10.80 -10.39
CA ALA A 376 20.52 -11.70 -10.75
C ALA A 376 20.98 -12.74 -11.79
N PRO A 377 20.49 -13.99 -11.70
CA PRO A 377 20.72 -14.97 -12.73
C PRO A 377 20.27 -14.44 -14.10
N GLN A 378 21.13 -14.55 -15.10
CA GLN A 378 20.85 -14.00 -16.42
C GLN A 378 19.75 -14.78 -17.12
N HIS A 379 18.66 -14.11 -17.41
CA HIS A 379 17.60 -14.63 -18.26
C HIS A 379 17.85 -14.23 -19.72
N ARG A 380 17.83 -15.22 -20.64
CA ARG A 380 17.90 -14.98 -22.09
C ARG A 380 16.69 -15.63 -22.75
N ILE A 381 16.03 -14.88 -23.61
CA ILE A 381 14.96 -15.40 -24.42
C ILE A 381 15.50 -16.49 -25.34
N ASP A 382 14.88 -17.65 -25.34
CA ASP A 382 15.23 -18.78 -26.18
C ASP A 382 13.95 -19.58 -26.49
N ILE A 383 13.30 -19.25 -27.61
CA ILE A 383 12.03 -19.85 -27.98
C ILE A 383 12.18 -21.32 -28.34
N GLU A 384 13.31 -21.72 -28.92
CA GLU A 384 13.56 -23.14 -29.27
C GLU A 384 13.66 -23.97 -28.00
N LYS A 385 14.45 -23.51 -27.01
CA LYS A 385 14.49 -24.18 -25.69
C LYS A 385 13.17 -24.14 -24.95
N ALA A 386 12.43 -23.03 -25.04
CA ALA A 386 11.10 -22.94 -24.45
C ALA A 386 10.16 -24.03 -25.00
N GLN A 387 10.20 -24.28 -26.30
CA GLN A 387 9.43 -25.34 -26.95
C GLN A 387 9.93 -26.72 -26.54
N GLU A 388 11.26 -26.97 -26.44
CA GLU A 388 11.83 -28.22 -25.93
C GLU A 388 11.33 -28.50 -24.50
N HIS A 389 11.37 -27.50 -23.61
CA HIS A 389 10.83 -27.63 -22.25
C HIS A 389 9.33 -27.90 -22.23
N LEU A 390 8.57 -27.34 -23.17
CA LEU A 390 7.14 -27.60 -23.27
C LEU A 390 6.84 -29.06 -23.65
N GLU A 391 7.60 -29.63 -24.60
CA GLU A 391 7.48 -31.03 -24.98
C GLU A 391 7.90 -31.99 -23.84
N LEU A 392 8.95 -31.63 -23.08
CA LEU A 392 9.31 -32.38 -21.86
C LEU A 392 8.18 -32.36 -20.83
N ALA A 393 7.56 -31.18 -20.62
CA ALA A 393 6.42 -31.05 -19.72
C ALA A 393 5.23 -31.90 -20.15
N LYS A 394 4.89 -31.95 -21.44
CA LYS A 394 3.83 -32.82 -21.96
C LYS A 394 4.13 -34.31 -21.65
N ALA A 395 5.37 -34.73 -21.90
CA ALA A 395 5.80 -36.12 -21.64
C ALA A 395 5.70 -36.47 -20.15
N GLU A 396 6.15 -35.58 -19.25
CA GLU A 396 6.11 -35.78 -17.79
C GLU A 396 4.67 -35.76 -17.25
N LEU A 397 3.78 -34.94 -17.81
CA LEU A 397 2.38 -34.87 -17.42
C LEU A 397 1.50 -35.94 -18.10
N GLY A 398 2.02 -36.62 -19.13
CA GLY A 398 1.26 -37.61 -19.89
C GLY A 398 0.11 -37.03 -20.70
N ILE A 399 0.28 -35.83 -21.25
CA ILE A 399 -0.74 -35.11 -22.05
C ILE A 399 -0.22 -34.85 -23.47
N GLU A 400 -1.13 -34.80 -24.43
CA GLU A 400 -0.81 -34.42 -25.81
C GLU A 400 -0.84 -32.89 -25.97
N ASP A 401 -1.86 -32.24 -25.39
CA ASP A 401 -2.05 -30.78 -25.43
C ASP A 401 -2.36 -30.22 -24.04
N PHE A 402 -1.94 -28.98 -23.80
CA PHE A 402 -2.28 -28.27 -22.57
C PHE A 402 -3.71 -27.74 -22.61
N PRO A 403 -4.50 -27.90 -21.53
CA PRO A 403 -5.77 -27.20 -21.43
C PRO A 403 -5.56 -25.68 -21.36
N PRO A 404 -6.58 -24.86 -21.63
CA PRO A 404 -6.48 -23.41 -21.48
C PRO A 404 -6.06 -23.00 -20.07
N ILE A 405 -5.02 -22.16 -19.99
CA ILE A 405 -4.43 -21.66 -18.75
C ILE A 405 -5.27 -20.50 -18.20
N VAL A 406 -5.62 -20.52 -16.94
CA VAL A 406 -6.29 -19.40 -16.28
C VAL A 406 -5.26 -18.38 -15.77
N LEU A 407 -5.20 -17.22 -16.43
CA LEU A 407 -4.41 -16.08 -16.01
C LEU A 407 -5.27 -15.11 -15.20
N LEU A 408 -5.13 -15.16 -13.88
CA LEU A 408 -5.79 -14.23 -12.95
C LEU A 408 -5.06 -12.89 -12.93
N THR A 409 -5.80 -11.78 -13.06
CA THR A 409 -5.24 -10.43 -13.08
C THR A 409 -6.16 -9.40 -12.43
N GLY A 410 -5.67 -8.16 -12.24
CA GLY A 410 -6.50 -7.01 -11.89
C GLY A 410 -7.31 -6.50 -13.07
N ASP A 411 -8.30 -5.66 -12.80
CA ASP A 411 -9.21 -5.07 -13.79
C ASP A 411 -8.76 -3.69 -14.32
N SER A 412 -7.60 -3.20 -13.87
CA SER A 412 -7.05 -1.94 -14.39
C SER A 412 -6.62 -2.07 -15.86
N SER A 413 -6.68 -0.97 -16.61
CA SER A 413 -6.27 -0.95 -18.02
C SER A 413 -4.84 -1.43 -18.24
N LEU A 414 -3.91 -1.10 -17.32
CA LEU A 414 -2.53 -1.56 -17.38
C LEU A 414 -2.41 -3.07 -17.14
N SER A 415 -3.16 -3.59 -16.16
CA SER A 415 -3.19 -5.04 -15.88
C SER A 415 -3.75 -5.83 -17.05
N LEU A 416 -4.83 -5.34 -17.64
CA LEU A 416 -5.44 -5.96 -18.83
C LEU A 416 -4.49 -5.95 -20.03
N LEU A 417 -3.84 -4.81 -20.30
CA LEU A 417 -2.86 -4.69 -21.39
C LEU A 417 -1.69 -5.67 -21.23
N ALA A 418 -1.17 -5.83 -20.01
CA ALA A 418 -0.12 -6.81 -19.73
C ALA A 418 -0.63 -8.25 -19.87
N ALA A 419 -1.84 -8.55 -19.41
CA ALA A 419 -2.43 -9.89 -19.54
C ALA A 419 -2.67 -10.28 -21.01
N GLU A 420 -3.18 -9.37 -21.84
CA GLU A 420 -3.37 -9.55 -23.28
C GLU A 420 -2.02 -9.77 -24.00
N TYR A 421 -0.98 -9.04 -23.57
CA TYR A 421 0.38 -9.26 -24.08
C TYR A 421 0.86 -10.69 -23.81
N TYR A 422 0.74 -11.19 -22.58
CA TYR A 422 1.15 -12.56 -22.24
C TYR A 422 0.30 -13.62 -22.95
N GLN A 423 -1.00 -13.39 -23.07
CA GLN A 423 -1.90 -14.28 -23.81
C GLN A 423 -1.44 -14.43 -25.28
N GLU A 424 -1.17 -13.32 -25.97
CA GLU A 424 -0.71 -13.36 -27.36
C GLU A 424 0.72 -13.90 -27.48
N LEU A 425 1.62 -13.51 -26.59
CA LEU A 425 3.00 -13.97 -26.55
C LEU A 425 3.11 -15.50 -26.46
N TYR A 426 2.43 -16.10 -25.48
CA TYR A 426 2.49 -17.54 -25.26
C TYR A 426 1.70 -18.32 -26.33
N LYS A 427 0.62 -17.77 -26.84
CA LYS A 427 -0.06 -18.35 -28.00
C LYS A 427 0.84 -18.40 -29.23
N LYS A 428 1.48 -17.29 -29.57
CA LYS A 428 2.35 -17.17 -30.73
C LYS A 428 3.61 -18.04 -30.64
N ASN A 429 4.29 -18.03 -29.49
CA ASN A 429 5.60 -18.67 -29.34
C ASN A 429 5.52 -20.14 -28.91
N LEU A 430 4.48 -20.50 -28.15
CA LEU A 430 4.35 -21.82 -27.51
C LEU A 430 3.06 -22.57 -27.89
N GLY A 431 2.13 -21.93 -28.63
CA GLY A 431 0.85 -22.54 -28.95
C GLY A 431 -0.10 -22.69 -27.76
N LEU A 432 0.18 -22.03 -26.64
CA LEU A 432 -0.62 -22.13 -25.42
C LEU A 432 -1.83 -21.19 -25.46
N GLU A 433 -2.99 -21.71 -25.12
CA GLU A 433 -4.21 -20.90 -24.97
C GLU A 433 -4.33 -20.42 -23.51
N MET A 434 -4.58 -19.12 -23.32
CA MET A 434 -4.81 -18.54 -22.00
C MET A 434 -6.20 -17.90 -21.94
N ARG A 435 -6.84 -18.03 -20.79
CA ARG A 435 -8.08 -17.33 -20.45
C ARG A 435 -7.79 -16.29 -19.37
N ILE A 436 -7.97 -15.03 -19.73
CA ILE A 436 -7.82 -13.92 -18.79
C ILE A 436 -9.02 -13.90 -17.84
N ASP A 437 -8.74 -13.92 -16.54
CA ASP A 437 -9.69 -13.79 -15.44
C ASP A 437 -9.42 -12.47 -14.70
N ALA A 438 -10.01 -11.39 -15.20
CA ALA A 438 -9.85 -10.06 -14.64
C ALA A 438 -10.80 -9.84 -13.45
N GLN A 439 -10.26 -9.43 -12.31
CA GLN A 439 -11.02 -9.27 -11.07
C GLN A 439 -10.67 -7.96 -10.35
N ILE A 440 -11.65 -7.38 -9.67
CA ILE A 440 -11.38 -6.31 -8.71
C ILE A 440 -10.48 -6.85 -7.58
N PHE A 441 -9.72 -5.97 -6.95
CA PHE A 441 -8.66 -6.33 -6.00
C PHE A 441 -9.12 -7.35 -4.93
N LYS A 442 -10.25 -7.09 -4.26
CA LYS A 442 -10.80 -7.98 -3.21
C LYS A 442 -11.10 -9.39 -3.74
N GLN A 443 -11.71 -9.49 -4.92
CA GLN A 443 -12.04 -10.78 -5.53
C GLN A 443 -10.79 -11.51 -6.01
N ARG A 444 -9.81 -10.78 -6.58
CA ARG A 444 -8.51 -11.33 -6.95
C ARG A 444 -7.81 -11.95 -5.75
N LEU A 445 -7.74 -11.25 -4.62
CA LEU A 445 -7.15 -11.78 -3.37
C LEU A 445 -7.86 -13.05 -2.89
N ALA A 446 -9.18 -13.08 -2.92
CA ALA A 446 -9.97 -14.26 -2.54
C ALA A 446 -9.64 -15.46 -3.44
N LYS A 447 -9.55 -15.27 -4.76
CA LYS A 447 -9.15 -16.31 -5.72
C LYS A 447 -7.69 -16.77 -5.53
N MET A 448 -6.77 -15.85 -5.25
CA MET A 448 -5.38 -16.19 -4.91
C MET A 448 -5.32 -17.07 -3.67
N THR A 449 -6.07 -16.73 -2.63
CA THR A 449 -6.12 -17.50 -1.37
C THR A 449 -6.74 -18.88 -1.58
N SER A 450 -7.83 -18.99 -2.33
CA SER A 450 -8.48 -20.27 -2.64
C SER A 450 -7.71 -21.14 -3.67
N GLY A 451 -6.79 -20.53 -4.43
CA GLY A 451 -6.05 -21.23 -5.50
C GLY A 451 -6.87 -21.40 -6.78
N ASP A 452 -7.84 -20.53 -7.04
CA ASP A 452 -8.65 -20.53 -8.26
C ASP A 452 -7.95 -19.77 -9.39
N PHE A 453 -6.77 -20.26 -9.79
CA PHE A 453 -5.95 -19.77 -10.88
C PHE A 453 -4.88 -20.82 -11.25
N ASP A 454 -4.30 -20.71 -12.44
CA ASP A 454 -3.09 -21.43 -12.82
C ASP A 454 -1.87 -20.51 -12.72
N ILE A 455 -1.99 -19.30 -13.23
CA ILE A 455 -1.01 -18.22 -13.14
C ILE A 455 -1.71 -16.98 -12.64
N VAL A 456 -1.09 -16.21 -11.76
CA VAL A 456 -1.60 -14.89 -11.35
C VAL A 456 -0.56 -13.81 -11.61
N MET A 457 -1.02 -12.69 -12.16
CA MET A 457 -0.23 -11.45 -12.18
C MET A 457 -0.29 -10.82 -10.80
N ALA A 458 0.76 -11.05 -10.02
CA ALA A 458 0.91 -10.60 -8.65
C ALA A 458 1.92 -9.45 -8.56
N GLY A 459 1.95 -8.81 -7.42
CA GLY A 459 2.95 -7.80 -7.08
C GLY A 459 3.11 -7.70 -5.58
N TRP A 460 4.28 -7.22 -5.15
CA TRP A 460 4.60 -6.96 -3.76
C TRP A 460 5.26 -5.59 -3.61
N GLY A 461 4.74 -4.79 -2.70
CA GLY A 461 5.39 -3.56 -2.22
C GLY A 461 6.11 -3.84 -0.90
N PRO A 462 7.21 -3.13 -0.62
CA PRO A 462 7.95 -3.38 0.61
C PRO A 462 7.20 -2.86 1.84
N ASP A 463 7.10 -3.68 2.88
CA ASP A 463 6.54 -3.27 4.18
C ASP A 463 7.59 -2.57 5.04
N TYR A 464 8.87 -2.92 4.90
CA TYR A 464 9.99 -2.36 5.65
C TYR A 464 11.29 -2.39 4.83
N PHE A 465 12.27 -1.55 5.20
CA PHE A 465 13.56 -1.41 4.49
C PHE A 465 14.53 -2.58 4.75
N ASP A 466 14.12 -3.78 4.39
CA ASP A 466 14.96 -4.98 4.45
C ASP A 466 14.64 -5.92 3.29
N ALA A 467 15.65 -6.66 2.80
CA ALA A 467 15.46 -7.64 1.73
C ALA A 467 14.46 -8.75 2.11
N LEU A 468 14.27 -9.00 3.40
CA LEU A 468 13.37 -10.03 3.89
C LEU A 468 11.91 -9.76 3.52
N THR A 469 11.49 -8.50 3.33
CA THR A 469 10.13 -8.17 2.86
C THR A 469 9.76 -8.86 1.54
N PHE A 470 10.77 -9.21 0.73
CA PHE A 470 10.62 -10.04 -0.47
C PHE A 470 11.09 -11.47 -0.24
N GLY A 471 12.17 -11.63 0.53
CA GLY A 471 12.88 -12.90 0.67
C GLY A 471 12.05 -14.01 1.31
N ASP A 472 11.11 -13.71 2.16
CA ASP A 472 10.27 -14.70 2.84
C ASP A 472 8.89 -14.91 2.21
N LEU A 473 8.56 -14.22 1.12
CA LEU A 473 7.26 -14.36 0.44
C LEU A 473 6.93 -15.80 0.06
N PHE A 474 7.96 -16.58 -0.31
CA PHE A 474 7.79 -17.94 -0.80
C PHE A 474 8.20 -19.01 0.22
N ALA A 475 8.31 -18.64 1.51
CA ALA A 475 8.41 -19.63 2.58
C ALA A 475 7.15 -20.52 2.60
N SER A 476 7.33 -21.82 2.89
CA SER A 476 6.20 -22.77 2.90
C SER A 476 5.10 -22.41 3.91
N TRP A 477 5.48 -21.73 5.01
CA TRP A 477 4.58 -21.24 6.06
C TRP A 477 3.99 -19.85 5.79
N ASN A 478 4.51 -19.10 4.80
CA ASN A 478 4.03 -17.75 4.54
C ASN A 478 2.66 -17.77 3.83
N LEU A 479 1.67 -17.10 4.39
CA LEU A 479 0.32 -17.05 3.81
C LEU A 479 0.28 -16.28 2.49
N ASN A 480 1.26 -15.39 2.23
CA ASN A 480 1.41 -14.68 0.96
C ASN A 480 2.04 -15.54 -0.14
N ASN A 481 2.59 -16.71 0.17
CA ASN A 481 2.91 -17.77 -0.78
C ASN A 481 1.61 -18.38 -1.31
N ARG A 482 0.88 -17.63 -2.11
CA ARG A 482 -0.48 -18.01 -2.55
C ARG A 482 -0.46 -19.10 -3.61
N GLY A 483 0.64 -19.24 -4.34
CA GLY A 483 0.92 -20.36 -5.23
C GLY A 483 1.23 -21.68 -4.50
N ARG A 484 1.49 -21.63 -3.19
CA ARG A 484 1.84 -22.80 -2.37
C ARG A 484 3.10 -23.51 -2.83
N TYR A 485 4.10 -22.75 -3.27
CA TYR A 485 5.44 -23.31 -3.50
C TYR A 485 6.01 -23.88 -2.20
N GLN A 486 6.69 -25.03 -2.29
CA GLN A 486 7.28 -25.72 -1.15
C GLN A 486 8.69 -26.22 -1.50
N SER A 487 9.67 -25.88 -0.67
CA SER A 487 11.06 -26.34 -0.82
C SER A 487 11.77 -26.23 0.53
N ASP A 488 12.20 -27.37 1.09
CA ASP A 488 12.97 -27.39 2.34
C ASP A 488 14.25 -26.55 2.22
N LYS A 489 14.90 -26.58 1.05
CA LYS A 489 16.10 -25.79 0.79
C LYS A 489 15.81 -24.28 0.84
N MET A 490 14.70 -23.85 0.27
CA MET A 490 14.24 -22.45 0.34
C MET A 490 13.95 -22.05 1.79
N ASP A 491 13.18 -22.87 2.49
CA ASP A 491 12.80 -22.64 3.87
C ASP A 491 14.02 -22.49 4.80
N ASP A 492 15.04 -23.31 4.59
CA ASP A 492 16.30 -23.22 5.35
C ASP A 492 17.04 -21.91 5.08
N ARG A 493 17.10 -21.44 3.82
CA ARG A 493 17.73 -20.15 3.48
C ARG A 493 16.94 -18.98 4.08
N ILE A 494 15.61 -19.05 4.02
CA ILE A 494 14.75 -18.01 4.62
C ILE A 494 14.95 -17.97 6.14
N ARG A 495 15.03 -19.11 6.84
CA ARG A 495 15.30 -19.12 8.29
C ARG A 495 16.66 -18.48 8.63
N ILE A 496 17.69 -18.72 7.81
CA ILE A 496 18.98 -18.04 7.97
C ILE A 496 18.80 -16.54 7.75
N ALA A 497 18.16 -16.11 6.67
CA ALA A 497 17.92 -14.69 6.38
C ALA A 497 17.11 -13.98 7.49
N GLN A 498 16.22 -14.70 8.18
CA GLN A 498 15.41 -14.18 9.29
C GLN A 498 16.20 -14.02 10.59
N SER A 499 17.21 -14.86 10.87
CA SER A 499 17.81 -14.96 12.21
C SER A 499 19.33 -14.81 12.27
N GLU A 500 20.03 -14.80 11.13
CA GLU A 500 21.51 -14.69 11.12
C GLU A 500 21.94 -13.26 11.46
N LEU A 501 22.84 -13.14 12.44
CA LEU A 501 23.36 -11.87 12.93
C LEU A 501 24.60 -11.38 12.16
N ASP A 502 25.34 -12.30 11.53
CA ASP A 502 26.43 -11.94 10.63
C ASP A 502 25.87 -11.36 9.34
N PRO A 503 26.07 -10.06 9.06
CA PRO A 503 25.47 -9.41 7.89
C PRO A 503 25.88 -10.07 6.56
N LYS A 504 27.11 -10.59 6.47
CA LYS A 504 27.58 -11.24 5.24
C LYS A 504 26.85 -12.57 5.00
N LYS A 505 26.74 -13.42 6.00
CA LYS A 505 26.03 -14.69 5.89
C LYS A 505 24.53 -14.46 5.62
N ARG A 506 23.97 -13.42 6.21
CA ARG A 506 22.57 -13.03 5.96
C ARG A 506 22.37 -12.61 4.50
N MET A 507 23.27 -11.79 3.94
CA MET A 507 23.20 -11.40 2.54
C MET A 507 23.47 -12.59 1.59
N ASP A 508 24.38 -13.51 1.96
CA ASP A 508 24.60 -14.74 1.20
C ASP A 508 23.32 -15.60 1.12
N ALA A 509 22.55 -15.69 2.22
CA ALA A 509 21.27 -16.39 2.23
C ALA A 509 20.26 -15.73 1.26
N PHE A 510 20.19 -14.41 1.18
CA PHE A 510 19.36 -13.73 0.16
C PHE A 510 19.83 -13.99 -1.26
N GLY A 511 21.16 -14.06 -1.49
CA GLY A 511 21.73 -14.47 -2.77
C GLY A 511 21.27 -15.88 -3.17
N GLU A 512 21.34 -16.82 -2.25
CA GLU A 512 20.89 -18.21 -2.48
C GLU A 512 19.36 -18.30 -2.69
N ILE A 513 18.56 -17.50 -1.97
CA ILE A 513 17.10 -17.37 -2.22
C ILE A 513 16.84 -16.90 -3.65
N GLN A 514 17.57 -15.87 -4.11
CA GLN A 514 17.46 -15.38 -5.48
C GLN A 514 17.74 -16.45 -6.53
N GLU A 515 18.79 -17.25 -6.32
CA GLU A 515 19.14 -18.35 -7.20
C GLU A 515 18.05 -19.43 -7.22
N LEU A 516 17.53 -19.83 -6.06
CA LEU A 516 16.47 -20.83 -5.95
C LEU A 516 15.17 -20.39 -6.63
N ILE A 517 14.77 -19.11 -6.46
CA ILE A 517 13.60 -18.54 -7.15
C ILE A 517 13.74 -18.69 -8.66
N HIS A 518 14.95 -18.47 -9.18
CA HIS A 518 15.24 -18.58 -10.61
C HIS A 518 15.34 -20.05 -11.07
N GLU A 519 16.05 -20.91 -10.35
CA GLU A 519 16.23 -22.33 -10.69
C GLU A 519 14.90 -23.08 -10.76
N ASP A 520 14.04 -22.86 -9.75
CA ASP A 520 12.73 -23.49 -9.63
C ASP A 520 11.63 -22.74 -10.39
N VAL A 521 11.98 -21.61 -11.00
CA VAL A 521 11.02 -20.71 -11.68
C VAL A 521 9.77 -20.52 -10.84
N VAL A 522 9.96 -20.04 -9.60
CA VAL A 522 8.85 -19.80 -8.68
C VAL A 522 7.99 -18.64 -9.17
N ILE A 523 8.64 -17.66 -9.79
CA ILE A 523 8.01 -16.52 -10.46
C ILE A 523 8.65 -16.26 -11.81
N VAL A 524 7.93 -15.52 -12.66
CA VAL A 524 8.49 -14.86 -13.83
C VAL A 524 8.47 -13.34 -13.54
N PRO A 525 9.63 -12.70 -13.29
CA PRO A 525 9.68 -11.26 -13.04
C PRO A 525 9.16 -10.48 -14.25
N MET A 526 8.36 -9.43 -13.98
CA MET A 526 7.75 -8.59 -15.01
C MET A 526 8.39 -7.21 -15.02
N TYR A 527 8.13 -6.43 -13.98
CA TYR A 527 8.66 -5.07 -13.85
C TYR A 527 8.73 -4.61 -12.38
N GLU A 528 9.65 -3.69 -12.14
CA GLU A 528 9.69 -2.88 -10.94
C GLU A 528 8.93 -1.59 -11.22
N ARG A 529 7.99 -1.23 -10.35
CA ARG A 529 7.11 -0.09 -10.57
C ARG A 529 7.79 1.21 -10.18
N GLY A 530 7.70 2.18 -11.06
CA GLY A 530 8.04 3.57 -10.79
C GLY A 530 6.82 4.48 -10.95
N VAL A 531 6.93 5.69 -10.44
CA VAL A 531 5.92 6.73 -10.56
C VAL A 531 6.53 7.97 -11.18
N SER A 532 5.97 8.46 -12.28
CA SER A 532 6.23 9.81 -12.78
C SER A 532 5.25 10.76 -12.11
N PHE A 533 5.70 11.92 -11.65
CA PHE A 533 4.85 12.88 -10.97
C PHE A 533 5.32 14.32 -11.15
N VAL A 534 4.45 15.25 -10.84
CA VAL A 534 4.72 16.69 -10.82
C VAL A 534 4.29 17.28 -9.48
N VAL A 535 5.03 18.29 -9.04
CA VAL A 535 4.79 19.00 -7.77
C VAL A 535 4.82 20.50 -8.04
N ASP A 536 3.98 21.28 -7.36
CA ASP A 536 4.07 22.74 -7.39
C ASP A 536 5.48 23.16 -6.91
N PRO A 537 6.24 23.93 -7.70
CA PRO A 537 7.62 24.26 -7.38
C PRO A 537 7.82 25.06 -6.08
N ARG A 538 6.75 25.65 -5.53
CA ARG A 538 6.77 26.32 -4.23
C ARG A 538 6.71 25.35 -3.05
N LEU A 539 6.23 24.12 -3.25
CA LEU A 539 6.24 23.10 -2.20
C LEU A 539 7.63 22.45 -2.17
N LYS A 540 8.32 22.60 -1.04
CA LYS A 540 9.63 21.99 -0.76
C LYS A 540 9.50 20.95 0.35
N GLY A 541 10.49 20.05 0.48
CA GLY A 541 10.51 19.02 1.52
C GLY A 541 9.48 17.90 1.33
N PHE A 542 8.66 17.95 0.27
CA PHE A 542 7.79 16.85 -0.12
C PHE A 542 8.61 15.62 -0.52
N LYS A 543 8.19 14.44 -0.07
CA LYS A 543 8.85 13.16 -0.37
C LYS A 543 7.86 12.14 -0.90
N ARG A 544 8.38 11.25 -1.74
CA ARG A 544 7.76 9.95 -2.00
C ARG A 544 8.63 8.86 -1.38
N ARG A 545 8.00 7.87 -0.78
CA ARG A 545 8.70 6.80 -0.07
C ARG A 545 8.32 5.43 -0.64
N SER A 546 9.29 4.52 -0.66
CA SER A 546 9.07 3.10 -0.99
C SER A 546 8.49 2.34 0.22
N VAL A 547 8.82 2.78 1.43
CA VAL A 547 8.35 2.22 2.70
C VAL A 547 7.73 3.33 3.53
N GLY A 548 6.66 3.03 4.25
CA GLY A 548 5.87 4.02 4.98
C GLY A 548 4.84 4.72 4.08
N PRO A 549 4.51 5.99 4.35
CA PRO A 549 3.53 6.71 3.55
C PRO A 549 4.05 6.95 2.14
N GLN A 550 3.31 6.51 1.12
CA GLN A 550 3.68 6.69 -0.29
C GLN A 550 3.95 8.15 -0.66
N VAL A 551 3.30 9.08 0.03
CA VAL A 551 3.53 10.52 -0.01
C VAL A 551 3.73 11.03 1.41
N ASP A 552 4.81 11.79 1.63
CA ASP A 552 5.18 12.31 2.94
C ASP A 552 5.31 13.84 2.89
N TYR A 553 4.47 14.51 3.67
CA TYR A 553 4.43 15.96 3.86
C TYR A 553 4.98 16.39 5.22
N ASN A 554 5.51 15.48 6.04
CA ASN A 554 6.00 15.80 7.38
C ASN A 554 7.14 16.82 7.37
N TYR A 555 7.95 16.82 6.30
CA TYR A 555 9.04 17.76 6.06
C TYR A 555 8.69 18.87 5.07
N ALA A 556 7.43 18.90 4.59
CA ALA A 556 7.01 19.83 3.56
C ALA A 556 6.85 21.26 4.13
N TYR A 557 7.31 22.24 3.34
CA TYR A 557 7.16 23.67 3.64
C TYR A 557 6.92 24.47 2.36
N ILE A 558 6.35 25.65 2.50
CA ILE A 558 6.08 26.55 1.39
C ILE A 558 7.26 27.52 1.27
N ASP A 559 7.93 27.49 0.09
CA ASP A 559 8.94 28.47 -0.27
C ASP A 559 8.22 29.64 -0.95
N SER A 560 8.12 30.75 -0.22
CA SER A 560 7.62 32.01 -0.76
C SER A 560 8.73 32.67 -1.58
N LEU A 561 8.84 32.31 -2.87
CA LEU A 561 9.75 32.94 -3.83
C LEU A 561 9.52 34.45 -3.93
#